data_20a235584c679ceee853917493d2a3b0
#
_entry.id   20a235584c679ceee853917493d2a3b0
#
_cell.length_a   1.000
_cell.length_b   1.000
_cell.length_c   1.000
_cell.angle_alpha   90.00
_cell.angle_beta   90.00
_cell.angle_gamma   90.00
#
_symmetry.space_group_name_H-M   'P 1'
#
loop_
_entity.id
_entity.type
_entity.pdbx_description
1 polymer ?
#
loop_
_entity_poly.entity_id
_entity_poly.type
_entity_poly.pdbx_seq_one_letter_code
_entity_poly.pdbx_strand_id
1 'polypeptide(L)'
;MIKRLQLIKLVLLSSLFLVGTNVVQAQVKDQIYLISNPNDSVTGLIDSITKNAVTVRVNGVPRKLAANDVSRIQFVDSPTEVLQAAAMFRKGQLKDARAELAKVNLDGIQNPFVKQDVAYMLAAVDARSALAGDGDKNQAGSLLVTFLNQYADSYHYYEIVELFGDLAYAVGSFDKAAEQYTILTTSPWEDLKIKGTLRLANSTV
;
A
#
# COMPACT_ATOMS: atom_id res chain seq x y z
N MET A 1 14.99 54.35 75.15
CA MET A 1 15.68 54.57 73.85
C MET A 1 15.80 53.23 73.16
N ILE A 2 14.88 52.88 72.26
CA ILE A 2 14.82 51.59 71.63
C ILE A 2 15.11 51.78 70.16
N LYS A 3 16.24 51.18 69.69
CA LYS A 3 16.61 51.20 68.27
C LYS A 3 15.89 50.07 67.59
N ARG A 4 15.09 50.41 66.60
CA ARG A 4 14.41 49.46 65.70
C ARG A 4 15.41 48.89 64.67
N LEU A 5 15.65 47.57 64.70
CA LEU A 5 16.36 46.86 63.68
C LEU A 5 15.38 46.49 62.55
N GLN A 6 15.60 47.05 61.37
CA GLN A 6 14.85 46.63 60.19
C GLN A 6 15.50 45.38 59.54
N LEU A 7 14.73 44.29 59.53
CA LEU A 7 15.11 43.05 58.82
C LEU A 7 14.76 43.25 57.32
N ILE A 8 15.79 43.32 56.46
CA ILE A 8 15.66 43.28 55.03
C ILE A 8 15.50 41.81 54.65
N LYS A 9 14.27 41.40 54.22
CA LYS A 9 14.04 40.09 53.60
C LYS A 9 14.50 40.16 52.15
N LEU A 10 15.62 39.51 51.85
CA LEU A 10 16.09 39.23 50.49
C LEU A 10 15.30 38.10 49.89
N VAL A 11 14.35 38.43 49.01
CA VAL A 11 13.60 37.42 48.25
C VAL A 11 14.44 37.07 47.03
N LEU A 12 15.11 35.90 47.07
CA LEU A 12 15.76 35.30 45.91
C LEU A 12 14.67 34.69 45.00
N LEU A 13 14.37 35.36 43.90
CA LEU A 13 13.51 34.87 42.82
C LEU A 13 14.35 33.92 41.96
N SER A 14 14.32 32.63 42.29
CA SER A 14 14.92 31.57 41.42
C SER A 14 13.99 31.36 40.19
N SER A 15 14.29 32.03 39.10
CA SER A 15 13.70 31.73 37.79
C SER A 15 14.20 30.38 37.29
N LEU A 16 13.37 29.34 37.50
CA LEU A 16 13.59 28.02 36.91
C LEU A 16 13.33 28.10 35.41
N PHE A 17 14.40 28.23 34.62
CA PHE A 17 14.32 28.08 33.16
C PHE A 17 14.01 26.61 32.84
N LEU A 18 12.75 26.28 32.58
CA LEU A 18 12.36 25.04 31.91
C LEU A 18 12.87 25.12 30.46
N VAL A 19 14.05 24.58 30.23
CA VAL A 19 14.52 24.28 28.87
C VAL A 19 13.66 23.11 28.40
N GLY A 20 12.58 23.42 27.68
CA GLY A 20 11.81 22.42 26.98
C GLY A 20 12.72 21.74 25.94
N THR A 21 13.20 20.55 26.24
CA THR A 21 13.82 19.70 25.24
C THR A 21 12.73 19.29 24.26
N ASN A 22 12.66 19.97 23.11
CA ASN A 22 11.93 19.46 21.97
C ASN A 22 12.59 18.15 21.57
N VAL A 23 12.09 17.04 22.07
CA VAL A 23 12.42 15.71 21.55
C VAL A 23 11.84 15.71 20.14
N VAL A 24 12.69 15.97 19.15
CA VAL A 24 12.38 15.73 17.75
C VAL A 24 12.22 14.21 17.64
N GLN A 25 11.01 13.75 17.80
CA GLN A 25 10.66 12.36 17.59
C GLN A 25 10.94 12.09 16.11
N ALA A 26 11.98 11.30 15.82
CA ALA A 26 12.29 10.90 14.46
C ALA A 26 11.02 10.25 13.88
N GLN A 27 10.35 10.96 12.99
CA GLN A 27 9.12 10.49 12.38
C GLN A 27 9.50 9.28 11.51
N VAL A 28 9.09 8.10 11.94
CA VAL A 28 9.31 6.87 11.17
C VAL A 28 8.53 7.00 9.87
N LYS A 29 9.16 6.67 8.75
CA LYS A 29 8.67 7.02 7.41
C LYS A 29 8.41 5.76 6.60
N ASP A 30 7.43 5.85 5.71
CA ASP A 30 7.15 4.81 4.73
C ASP A 30 8.28 4.68 3.71
N GLN A 31 8.44 3.48 3.14
CA GLN A 31 9.42 3.19 2.10
C GLN A 31 8.72 2.73 0.83
N ILE A 32 8.94 3.46 -0.27
CA ILE A 32 8.36 3.17 -1.57
C ILE A 32 9.47 2.65 -2.49
N TYR A 33 9.32 1.44 -2.98
CA TYR A 33 10.25 0.79 -3.90
C TYR A 33 9.73 0.90 -5.33
N LEU A 34 10.60 1.29 -6.25
CA LEU A 34 10.26 1.53 -7.64
C LEU A 34 10.76 0.39 -8.53
N ILE A 35 10.02 0.12 -9.61
CA ILE A 35 10.44 -0.84 -10.65
C ILE A 35 11.66 -0.30 -11.40
N SER A 36 11.66 1.00 -11.70
CA SER A 36 12.77 1.68 -12.39
C SER A 36 14.05 1.76 -11.57
N ASN A 37 13.97 1.63 -10.23
CA ASN A 37 15.13 1.63 -9.34
C ASN A 37 14.94 0.64 -8.17
N PRO A 38 15.06 -0.68 -8.41
CA PRO A 38 14.73 -1.71 -7.41
C PRO A 38 15.69 -1.79 -6.23
N ASN A 39 16.89 -1.20 -6.34
CA ASN A 39 17.93 -1.24 -5.30
C ASN A 39 17.85 -0.09 -4.30
N ASP A 40 16.96 0.87 -4.52
CA ASP A 40 16.80 2.04 -3.66
C ASP A 40 15.32 2.25 -3.34
N SER A 41 15.04 3.01 -2.30
CA SER A 41 13.67 3.36 -1.90
C SER A 41 13.50 4.85 -1.71
N VAL A 42 12.32 5.36 -2.07
CA VAL A 42 11.91 6.71 -1.71
C VAL A 42 11.32 6.66 -0.31
N THR A 43 11.97 7.30 0.65
CA THR A 43 11.54 7.32 2.05
C THR A 43 10.86 8.65 2.39
N GLY A 44 9.64 8.59 2.91
CA GLY A 44 8.87 9.79 3.25
C GLY A 44 7.52 9.48 3.91
N LEU A 45 6.69 10.50 4.04
CA LEU A 45 5.31 10.37 4.49
C LEU A 45 4.40 10.34 3.27
N ILE A 46 3.55 9.33 3.18
CA ILE A 46 2.58 9.24 2.09
C ILE A 46 1.43 10.21 2.36
N ASP A 47 1.23 11.15 1.44
CA ASP A 47 0.12 12.10 1.48
C ASP A 47 -1.14 11.53 0.82
N SER A 48 -0.98 10.80 -0.30
CA SER A 48 -2.09 10.20 -1.03
C SER A 48 -1.63 9.04 -1.91
N ILE A 49 -2.54 8.10 -2.10
CA ILE A 49 -2.39 6.98 -3.05
C ILE A 49 -3.61 7.01 -3.97
N THR A 50 -3.35 6.99 -5.27
CA THR A 50 -4.37 6.85 -6.31
C THR A 50 -3.94 5.79 -7.31
N LYS A 51 -4.86 5.31 -8.15
CA LYS A 51 -4.53 4.35 -9.23
C LYS A 51 -3.52 4.90 -10.24
N ASN A 52 -3.30 6.22 -10.27
CA ASN A 52 -2.39 6.86 -11.20
C ASN A 52 -1.09 7.36 -10.55
N ALA A 53 -1.07 7.56 -9.23
CA ALA A 53 0.10 8.10 -8.57
C ALA A 53 0.10 7.86 -7.06
N VAL A 54 1.31 7.78 -6.51
CA VAL A 54 1.58 7.88 -5.08
C VAL A 54 2.27 9.21 -4.82
N THR A 55 1.70 10.04 -3.95
CA THR A 55 2.30 11.31 -3.52
C THR A 55 2.96 11.10 -2.17
N VAL A 56 4.26 11.32 -2.09
CA VAL A 56 5.08 11.16 -0.89
C VAL A 56 5.80 12.47 -0.57
N ARG A 57 5.84 12.84 0.71
CA ARG A 57 6.56 14.02 1.20
C ARG A 57 7.95 13.63 1.67
N VAL A 58 8.95 14.01 0.90
CA VAL A 58 10.38 13.77 1.20
C VAL A 58 11.00 15.06 1.73
N ASN A 59 11.44 15.05 2.97
CA ASN A 59 11.99 16.25 3.65
C ASN A 59 11.09 17.50 3.54
N GLY A 60 9.77 17.28 3.69
CA GLY A 60 8.77 18.35 3.61
C GLY A 60 8.31 18.72 2.20
N VAL A 61 8.96 18.22 1.14
CA VAL A 61 8.63 18.52 -0.26
C VAL A 61 7.80 17.38 -0.85
N PRO A 62 6.60 17.64 -1.40
CA PRO A 62 5.79 16.62 -2.05
C PRO A 62 6.43 16.16 -3.36
N ARG A 63 6.52 14.83 -3.54
CA ARG A 63 6.99 14.16 -4.76
C ARG A 63 5.92 13.21 -5.25
N LYS A 64 5.55 13.32 -6.51
CA LYS A 64 4.58 12.45 -7.18
C LYS A 64 5.32 11.34 -7.92
N LEU A 65 4.98 10.08 -7.61
CA LEU A 65 5.50 8.88 -8.24
C LEU A 65 4.40 8.26 -9.09
N ALA A 66 4.71 7.79 -10.29
CA ALA A 66 3.76 7.09 -11.15
C ALA A 66 3.39 5.74 -10.50
N ALA A 67 2.11 5.41 -10.42
CA ALA A 67 1.67 4.19 -9.73
C ALA A 67 2.17 2.91 -10.42
N ASN A 68 2.29 2.91 -11.77
CA ASN A 68 2.86 1.79 -12.51
C ASN A 68 4.37 1.57 -12.30
N ASP A 69 5.08 2.55 -11.74
CA ASP A 69 6.49 2.40 -11.34
C ASP A 69 6.65 1.96 -9.88
N VAL A 70 5.58 1.98 -9.07
CA VAL A 70 5.64 1.50 -7.69
C VAL A 70 5.57 -0.03 -7.67
N SER A 71 6.67 -0.66 -7.24
CA SER A 71 6.72 -2.12 -7.08
C SER A 71 6.11 -2.58 -5.77
N ARG A 72 6.28 -1.80 -4.70
CA ARG A 72 5.67 -2.01 -3.38
C ARG A 72 5.83 -0.80 -2.49
N ILE A 73 4.99 -0.71 -1.48
CA ILE A 73 5.12 0.22 -0.35
C ILE A 73 5.30 -0.60 0.92
N GLN A 74 6.25 -0.21 1.75
CA GLN A 74 6.40 -0.72 3.10
C GLN A 74 5.98 0.39 4.06
N PHE A 75 4.76 0.28 4.56
CA PHE A 75 4.25 1.22 5.55
C PHE A 75 4.88 0.95 6.90
N VAL A 76 5.23 2.01 7.61
CA VAL A 76 5.91 1.94 8.90
C VAL A 76 5.10 1.26 9.98
N ASP A 77 3.79 1.37 9.92
CA ASP A 77 2.82 0.82 10.86
C ASP A 77 2.20 -0.51 10.41
N SER A 78 2.79 -1.13 9.36
CA SER A 78 2.36 -2.47 8.95
C SER A 78 2.62 -3.50 10.03
N PRO A 79 1.62 -4.32 10.40
CA PRO A 79 1.82 -5.48 11.25
C PRO A 79 2.89 -6.43 10.70
N THR A 80 3.58 -7.15 11.59
CA THR A 80 4.63 -8.10 11.21
C THR A 80 4.12 -9.17 10.25
N GLU A 81 2.90 -9.67 10.46
CA GLU A 81 2.23 -10.68 9.62
C GLU A 81 2.04 -10.17 8.20
N VAL A 82 1.68 -8.89 8.04
CA VAL A 82 1.54 -8.25 6.70
C VAL A 82 2.90 -8.17 6.00
N LEU A 83 3.96 -7.78 6.71
CA LEU A 83 5.32 -7.72 6.15
C LEU A 83 5.84 -9.10 5.75
N GLN A 84 5.57 -10.13 6.55
CA GLN A 84 5.94 -11.52 6.26
C GLN A 84 5.17 -12.05 5.05
N ALA A 85 3.84 -11.85 5.02
CA ALA A 85 2.99 -12.21 3.90
C ALA A 85 3.45 -11.56 2.59
N ALA A 86 3.76 -10.26 2.62
CA ALA A 86 4.29 -9.53 1.47
C ALA A 86 5.63 -10.10 0.98
N ALA A 87 6.52 -10.52 1.89
CA ALA A 87 7.79 -11.14 1.54
C ALA A 87 7.59 -12.50 0.87
N MET A 88 6.69 -13.34 1.40
CA MET A 88 6.33 -14.64 0.84
C MET A 88 5.64 -14.51 -0.53
N PHE A 89 4.70 -13.56 -0.65
CA PHE A 89 4.00 -13.27 -1.90
C PHE A 89 4.96 -12.91 -3.04
N ARG A 90 5.95 -12.04 -2.78
CA ARG A 90 6.98 -11.67 -3.76
C ARG A 90 7.86 -12.85 -4.20
N LYS A 91 8.04 -13.83 -3.32
CA LYS A 91 8.78 -15.08 -3.63
C LYS A 91 7.92 -16.13 -4.34
N GLY A 92 6.63 -15.85 -4.59
CA GLY A 92 5.70 -16.82 -5.14
C GLY A 92 5.26 -17.92 -4.17
N GLN A 93 5.53 -17.77 -2.87
CA GLN A 93 5.13 -18.69 -1.80
C GLN A 93 3.67 -18.40 -1.42
N LEU A 94 2.74 -18.65 -2.36
CA LEU A 94 1.35 -18.19 -2.24
C LEU A 94 0.62 -18.82 -1.05
N LYS A 95 0.83 -20.11 -0.77
CA LYS A 95 0.20 -20.81 0.37
C LYS A 95 0.66 -20.21 1.71
N ASP A 96 1.96 -19.97 1.84
CA ASP A 96 2.53 -19.40 3.06
C ASP A 96 2.07 -17.95 3.24
N ALA A 97 2.07 -17.16 2.16
CA ALA A 97 1.54 -15.79 2.17
C ALA A 97 0.07 -15.76 2.62
N ARG A 98 -0.76 -16.69 2.11
CA ARG A 98 -2.17 -16.81 2.51
C ARG A 98 -2.33 -17.16 3.98
N ALA A 99 -1.49 -18.05 4.49
CA ALA A 99 -1.49 -18.45 5.90
C ALA A 99 -1.09 -17.30 6.84
N GLU A 100 -0.10 -16.48 6.44
CA GLU A 100 0.28 -15.28 7.21
C GLU A 100 -0.84 -14.21 7.18
N LEU A 101 -1.46 -13.97 6.02
CA LEU A 101 -2.58 -13.04 5.90
C LEU A 101 -3.78 -13.44 6.76
N ALA A 102 -4.00 -14.73 6.98
CA ALA A 102 -5.09 -15.23 7.85
C ALA A 102 -4.89 -14.89 9.33
N LYS A 103 -3.68 -14.55 9.76
CA LYS A 103 -3.35 -14.15 11.15
C LYS A 103 -3.56 -12.64 11.38
N VAL A 104 -3.74 -11.86 10.32
CA VAL A 104 -3.84 -10.40 10.41
C VAL A 104 -5.15 -9.99 11.06
N ASN A 105 -5.05 -9.23 12.15
CA ASN A 105 -6.21 -8.58 12.77
C ASN A 105 -6.52 -7.27 12.05
N LEU A 106 -7.47 -7.30 11.10
CA LEU A 106 -7.85 -6.14 10.30
C LEU A 106 -8.46 -5.00 11.13
N ASP A 107 -9.16 -5.30 12.23
CA ASP A 107 -9.76 -4.28 13.10
C ASP A 107 -8.70 -3.48 13.85
N GLY A 108 -7.56 -4.10 14.13
CA GLY A 108 -6.41 -3.44 14.78
C GLY A 108 -5.63 -2.49 13.87
N ILE A 109 -5.78 -2.60 12.55
CA ILE A 109 -5.07 -1.74 11.58
C ILE A 109 -5.79 -0.39 11.50
N GLN A 110 -5.10 0.70 11.81
CA GLN A 110 -5.66 2.06 11.70
C GLN A 110 -5.38 2.70 10.33
N ASN A 111 -4.25 2.37 9.71
CA ASN A 111 -3.86 2.92 8.42
C ASN A 111 -4.71 2.34 7.28
N PRO A 112 -5.50 3.15 6.56
CA PRO A 112 -6.35 2.67 5.48
C PRO A 112 -5.55 2.12 4.29
N PHE A 113 -4.32 2.59 4.07
CA PHE A 113 -3.46 2.09 3.01
C PHE A 113 -2.92 0.69 3.32
N VAL A 114 -2.62 0.39 4.60
CA VAL A 114 -2.27 -0.97 5.02
C VAL A 114 -3.45 -1.93 4.85
N LYS A 115 -4.67 -1.50 5.21
CA LYS A 115 -5.90 -2.31 4.94
C LYS A 115 -6.08 -2.60 3.45
N GLN A 116 -5.84 -1.60 2.62
CA GLN A 116 -5.91 -1.75 1.16
C GLN A 116 -4.88 -2.75 0.64
N ASP A 117 -3.63 -2.69 1.14
CA ASP A 117 -2.56 -3.63 0.78
C ASP A 117 -2.90 -5.08 1.20
N VAL A 118 -3.46 -5.26 2.39
CA VAL A 118 -3.92 -6.59 2.84
C VAL A 118 -5.03 -7.12 1.93
N ALA A 119 -6.03 -6.29 1.60
CA ALA A 119 -7.12 -6.67 0.70
C ALA A 119 -6.59 -7.02 -0.71
N TYR A 120 -5.63 -6.25 -1.24
CA TYR A 120 -4.94 -6.56 -2.48
C TYR A 120 -4.23 -7.91 -2.42
N MET A 121 -3.41 -8.14 -1.39
CA MET A 121 -2.64 -9.38 -1.26
C MET A 121 -3.57 -10.61 -1.16
N LEU A 122 -4.68 -10.52 -0.39
CA LEU A 122 -5.67 -11.58 -0.31
C LEU A 122 -6.25 -11.92 -1.68
N ALA A 123 -6.70 -10.90 -2.42
CA ALA A 123 -7.27 -11.09 -3.76
C ALA A 123 -6.24 -11.64 -4.75
N ALA A 124 -5.02 -11.10 -4.74
CA ALA A 124 -3.96 -11.49 -5.67
C ALA A 124 -3.40 -12.90 -5.38
N VAL A 125 -3.24 -13.27 -4.10
CA VAL A 125 -2.80 -14.62 -3.70
C VAL A 125 -3.81 -15.65 -4.18
N ASP A 126 -5.10 -15.45 -3.87
CA ASP A 126 -6.14 -16.41 -4.23
C ASP A 126 -6.31 -16.49 -5.77
N ALA A 127 -6.24 -15.36 -6.49
CA ALA A 127 -6.31 -15.35 -7.95
C ALA A 127 -5.11 -16.07 -8.61
N ARG A 128 -3.89 -15.79 -8.16
CA ARG A 128 -2.69 -16.46 -8.69
C ARG A 128 -2.69 -17.94 -8.37
N SER A 129 -3.13 -18.35 -7.17
CA SER A 129 -3.29 -19.77 -6.81
C SER A 129 -4.32 -20.46 -7.71
N ALA A 130 -5.47 -19.83 -7.95
CA ALA A 130 -6.51 -20.37 -8.82
C ALA A 130 -6.07 -20.49 -10.28
N LEU A 131 -5.29 -19.51 -10.78
CA LEU A 131 -4.69 -19.55 -12.12
C LEU A 131 -3.63 -20.67 -12.24
N ALA A 132 -2.92 -20.96 -11.16
CA ALA A 132 -1.97 -22.08 -11.09
C ALA A 132 -2.65 -23.46 -10.92
N GLY A 133 -3.98 -23.50 -10.80
CA GLY A 133 -4.74 -24.75 -10.61
C GLY A 133 -4.87 -25.20 -9.14
N ASP A 134 -4.46 -24.36 -8.19
CA ASP A 134 -4.36 -24.68 -6.75
C ASP A 134 -5.28 -23.78 -5.89
N GLY A 135 -6.48 -23.46 -6.39
CA GLY A 135 -7.43 -22.60 -5.68
C GLY A 135 -8.83 -22.58 -6.28
N ASP A 136 -9.78 -22.02 -5.53
CA ASP A 136 -11.15 -21.83 -5.99
C ASP A 136 -11.25 -20.55 -6.85
N LYS A 137 -11.55 -20.73 -8.15
CA LYS A 137 -11.68 -19.65 -9.12
C LYS A 137 -12.86 -18.72 -8.81
N ASN A 138 -13.96 -19.24 -8.24
CA ASN A 138 -15.12 -18.43 -7.90
C ASN A 138 -14.84 -17.54 -6.68
N GLN A 139 -14.19 -18.10 -5.66
CA GLN A 139 -13.76 -17.34 -4.50
C GLN A 139 -12.76 -16.25 -4.89
N ALA A 140 -11.77 -16.60 -5.70
CA ALA A 140 -10.79 -15.64 -6.22
C ALA A 140 -11.46 -14.51 -7.00
N GLY A 141 -12.40 -14.84 -7.91
CA GLY A 141 -13.18 -13.85 -8.65
C GLY A 141 -13.97 -12.90 -7.75
N SER A 142 -14.58 -13.44 -6.70
CA SER A 142 -15.34 -12.63 -5.72
C SER A 142 -14.45 -11.65 -4.96
N LEU A 143 -13.22 -12.06 -4.58
CA LEU A 143 -12.25 -11.17 -3.91
C LEU A 143 -11.74 -10.06 -4.83
N LEU A 144 -11.47 -10.39 -6.13
CA LEU A 144 -11.07 -9.38 -7.12
C LEU A 144 -12.17 -8.33 -7.32
N VAL A 145 -13.43 -8.76 -7.48
CA VAL A 145 -14.57 -7.84 -7.60
C VAL A 145 -14.75 -6.99 -6.34
N THR A 146 -14.61 -7.59 -5.16
CA THR A 146 -14.70 -6.87 -3.88
C THR A 146 -13.63 -5.80 -3.80
N PHE A 147 -12.38 -6.12 -4.17
CA PHE A 147 -11.27 -5.15 -4.19
C PHE A 147 -11.55 -3.99 -5.15
N LEU A 148 -11.97 -4.28 -6.39
CA LEU A 148 -12.26 -3.25 -7.39
C LEU A 148 -13.38 -2.30 -6.95
N ASN A 149 -14.38 -2.81 -6.24
CA ASN A 149 -15.49 -1.99 -5.71
C ASN A 149 -15.07 -1.14 -4.52
N GLN A 150 -14.26 -1.67 -3.60
CA GLN A 150 -13.86 -0.97 -2.38
C GLN A 150 -12.67 -0.03 -2.59
N TYR A 151 -11.77 -0.36 -3.51
CA TYR A 151 -10.49 0.32 -3.71
C TYR A 151 -10.24 0.70 -5.17
N ALA A 152 -11.27 1.26 -5.82
CA ALA A 152 -11.22 1.67 -7.24
C ALA A 152 -10.11 2.67 -7.59
N ASP A 153 -9.55 3.34 -6.59
CA ASP A 153 -8.44 4.30 -6.75
C ASP A 153 -7.13 3.81 -6.10
N SER A 154 -6.97 2.49 -5.92
CA SER A 154 -5.74 1.88 -5.43
C SER A 154 -4.63 1.91 -6.47
N TYR A 155 -3.36 2.06 -6.04
CA TYR A 155 -2.21 1.88 -6.95
C TYR A 155 -2.09 0.43 -7.49
N HIS A 156 -2.77 -0.54 -6.88
CA HIS A 156 -2.91 -1.92 -7.38
C HIS A 156 -4.07 -2.12 -8.36
N TYR A 157 -4.85 -1.06 -8.64
CA TYR A 157 -6.08 -1.17 -9.43
C TYR A 157 -5.88 -1.93 -10.77
N TYR A 158 -4.90 -1.51 -11.55
CA TYR A 158 -4.67 -2.11 -12.87
C TYR A 158 -4.12 -3.54 -12.79
N GLU A 159 -3.37 -3.88 -11.76
CA GLU A 159 -2.93 -5.25 -11.53
C GLU A 159 -4.10 -6.18 -11.18
N ILE A 160 -5.05 -5.72 -10.37
CA ILE A 160 -6.27 -6.48 -10.05
C ILE A 160 -7.18 -6.60 -11.29
N VAL A 161 -7.30 -5.56 -12.11
CA VAL A 161 -8.01 -5.62 -13.39
C VAL A 161 -7.39 -6.69 -14.29
N GLU A 162 -6.07 -6.73 -14.42
CA GLU A 162 -5.37 -7.76 -15.20
C GLU A 162 -5.65 -9.17 -14.65
N LEU A 163 -5.48 -9.39 -13.35
CA LEU A 163 -5.74 -10.68 -12.71
C LEU A 163 -7.19 -11.13 -12.88
N PHE A 164 -8.14 -10.20 -12.85
CA PHE A 164 -9.55 -10.52 -13.07
C PHE A 164 -9.82 -10.93 -14.53
N GLY A 165 -9.22 -10.22 -15.49
CA GLY A 165 -9.26 -10.61 -16.89
C GLY A 165 -8.66 -11.99 -17.14
N ASP A 166 -7.49 -12.25 -16.56
CA ASP A 166 -6.81 -13.55 -16.68
C ASP A 166 -7.63 -14.70 -16.06
N LEU A 167 -8.24 -14.46 -14.91
CA LEU A 167 -9.10 -15.44 -14.27
C LEU A 167 -10.39 -15.70 -15.07
N ALA A 168 -11.04 -14.65 -15.59
CA ALA A 168 -12.20 -14.76 -16.46
C ALA A 168 -11.87 -15.53 -17.75
N TYR A 169 -10.73 -15.26 -18.36
CA TYR A 169 -10.23 -16.00 -19.51
C TYR A 169 -10.02 -17.50 -19.20
N ALA A 170 -9.37 -17.78 -18.06
CA ALA A 170 -9.09 -19.17 -17.62
C ALA A 170 -10.33 -20.00 -17.28
N VAL A 171 -11.50 -19.36 -17.09
CA VAL A 171 -12.79 -20.05 -16.91
C VAL A 171 -13.66 -20.01 -18.17
N GLY A 172 -13.16 -19.52 -19.30
CA GLY A 172 -13.90 -19.43 -20.56
C GLY A 172 -14.90 -18.28 -20.64
N SER A 173 -14.86 -17.34 -19.69
CA SER A 173 -15.72 -16.13 -19.71
C SER A 173 -15.04 -15.02 -20.54
N PHE A 174 -14.93 -15.25 -21.85
CA PHE A 174 -14.15 -14.40 -22.75
C PHE A 174 -14.70 -12.96 -22.83
N ASP A 175 -16.01 -12.76 -22.84
CA ASP A 175 -16.61 -11.43 -22.84
C ASP A 175 -16.18 -10.64 -21.59
N LYS A 176 -16.20 -11.28 -20.42
CA LYS A 176 -15.78 -10.66 -19.16
C LYS A 176 -14.28 -10.38 -19.14
N ALA A 177 -13.46 -11.26 -19.70
CA ALA A 177 -12.04 -11.04 -19.88
C ALA A 177 -11.78 -9.81 -20.76
N ALA A 178 -12.48 -9.73 -21.91
CA ALA A 178 -12.40 -8.60 -22.84
C ALA A 178 -12.79 -7.27 -22.19
N GLU A 179 -13.85 -7.24 -21.36
CA GLU A 179 -14.21 -6.05 -20.58
C GLU A 179 -13.07 -5.58 -19.69
N GLN A 180 -12.41 -6.49 -18.95
CA GLN A 180 -11.31 -6.14 -18.06
C GLN A 180 -10.08 -5.66 -18.85
N TYR A 181 -9.72 -6.35 -19.92
CA TYR A 181 -8.58 -5.95 -20.74
C TYR A 181 -8.81 -4.61 -21.46
N THR A 182 -10.05 -4.29 -21.80
CA THR A 182 -10.41 -2.97 -22.35
C THR A 182 -10.08 -1.85 -21.36
N ILE A 183 -10.25 -2.06 -20.03
CA ILE A 183 -9.86 -1.07 -19.04
C ILE A 183 -8.35 -0.80 -19.08
N LEU A 184 -7.52 -1.83 -19.31
CA LEU A 184 -6.07 -1.65 -19.43
C LEU A 184 -5.69 -0.82 -20.66
N THR A 185 -6.42 -0.94 -21.78
CA THR A 185 -6.15 -0.16 -23.00
C THR A 185 -6.40 1.35 -22.80
N THR A 186 -7.18 1.72 -21.80
CA THR A 186 -7.49 3.12 -21.45
C THR A 186 -6.61 3.68 -20.33
N SER A 187 -5.65 2.90 -19.82
CA SER A 187 -4.72 3.34 -18.76
C SER A 187 -3.86 4.52 -19.23
N PRO A 188 -3.30 5.33 -18.34
CA PRO A 188 -2.43 6.44 -18.73
C PRO A 188 -1.05 5.99 -19.21
N TRP A 189 -0.67 4.70 -19.05
CA TRP A 189 0.66 4.20 -19.37
C TRP A 189 0.68 3.28 -20.59
N GLU A 190 1.68 3.47 -21.41
CA GLU A 190 1.79 2.77 -22.71
C GLU A 190 2.04 1.28 -22.54
N ASP A 191 2.83 0.86 -21.54
CA ASP A 191 3.08 -0.54 -21.21
C ASP A 191 1.79 -1.30 -20.90
N LEU A 192 0.89 -0.69 -20.11
CA LEU A 192 -0.40 -1.29 -19.79
C LEU A 192 -1.37 -1.28 -20.98
N LYS A 193 -1.35 -0.24 -21.81
CA LYS A 193 -2.15 -0.21 -23.05
C LYS A 193 -1.76 -1.32 -24.01
N ILE A 194 -0.45 -1.50 -24.23
CA ILE A 194 0.07 -2.58 -25.08
C ILE A 194 -0.35 -3.94 -24.50
N LYS A 195 -0.18 -4.15 -23.19
CA LYS A 195 -0.57 -5.37 -22.52
C LYS A 195 -2.07 -5.63 -22.67
N GLY A 196 -2.91 -4.62 -22.40
CA GLY A 196 -4.37 -4.70 -22.57
C GLY A 196 -4.78 -5.05 -24.00
N THR A 197 -4.16 -4.43 -25.00
CA THR A 197 -4.44 -4.71 -26.41
C THR A 197 -4.10 -6.15 -26.79
N LEU A 198 -2.94 -6.65 -26.37
CA LEU A 198 -2.53 -8.04 -26.64
C LEU A 198 -3.47 -9.06 -25.96
N ARG A 199 -3.84 -8.82 -24.70
CA ARG A 199 -4.78 -9.69 -23.95
C ARG A 199 -6.17 -9.65 -24.57
N LEU A 200 -6.66 -8.48 -24.97
CA LEU A 200 -7.96 -8.30 -25.63
C LEU A 200 -8.01 -9.06 -26.95
N ALA A 201 -6.98 -8.94 -27.79
CA ALA A 201 -6.91 -9.68 -29.05
C ALA A 201 -7.00 -11.19 -28.85
N ASN A 202 -6.36 -11.73 -27.80
CA ASN A 202 -6.40 -13.16 -27.50
C ASN A 202 -7.76 -13.62 -26.93
N SER A 203 -8.58 -12.73 -26.37
CA SER A 203 -9.89 -13.07 -25.81
C SER A 203 -11.03 -13.01 -26.81
N THR A 204 -10.81 -12.49 -28.00
CA THR A 204 -11.83 -12.30 -29.05
C THR A 204 -11.75 -13.32 -30.19
N VAL A 205 -10.94 -14.38 -30.04
CA VAL A 205 -10.75 -15.43 -31.07
C VAL A 205 -11.69 -16.61 -30.87
#